data_9f3b1a44760f52577a6c4151ca5adf2b
#
_entry.id   9f3b1a44760f52577a6c4151ca5adf2b
#
_cell.length_a   1.000
_cell.length_b   1.000
_cell.length_c   1.000
_cell.angle_alpha   90.00
_cell.angle_beta   90.00
_cell.angle_gamma   90.00
#
_symmetry.space_group_name_H-M   'P 1'
#
loop_
_entity.id
_entity.type
_entity.pdbx_description
1 polymer ?
#
loop_
_entity_poly.entity_id
_entity_poly.type
_entity_poly.pdbx_seq_one_letter_code
_entity_poly.pdbx_strand_id
1 'polypeptide(L)'
;MQWQEVCENKYLQDLPFKIELNKWGQIVMSPVKIKHSFYQGIIQNLLNSLIKTGFAFPECAIQTADNVKVADVVWCSKSRFEIIKEETAASIAPEICIEIKSASNTQAEMKQKKDLYLEAKAEEVWFCSEQGIMSFYNLQGELNQSILVPDFPNKVEI
;
A
#
# COMPACT_ATOMS: atom_id res chain seq x y z
N MET A 1 -5.04 -9.92 18.78
CA MET A 1 -4.17 -8.77 19.10
C MET A 1 -4.70 -7.53 18.39
N GLN A 2 -4.65 -6.40 19.05
CA GLN A 2 -5.02 -5.11 18.49
C GLN A 2 -3.79 -4.45 17.86
N TRP A 3 -4.00 -3.60 16.85
CA TRP A 3 -2.89 -2.92 16.18
C TRP A 3 -2.03 -2.07 17.12
N GLN A 4 -2.67 -1.40 18.09
CA GLN A 4 -1.94 -0.62 19.07
C GLN A 4 -0.96 -1.49 19.87
N GLU A 5 -1.37 -2.71 20.21
CA GLU A 5 -0.47 -3.65 20.93
C GLU A 5 0.73 -4.05 20.06
N VAL A 6 0.52 -4.20 18.75
CA VAL A 6 1.62 -4.47 17.80
C VAL A 6 2.61 -3.30 17.81
N CYS A 7 2.10 -2.08 17.70
CA CYS A 7 2.93 -0.87 17.66
C CYS A 7 3.72 -0.67 18.95
N GLU A 8 3.19 -1.08 20.09
CA GLU A 8 3.82 -0.91 21.40
C GLU A 8 4.70 -2.09 21.81
N ASN A 9 4.63 -3.21 21.09
CA ASN A 9 5.38 -4.42 21.44
C ASN A 9 6.85 -4.28 21.06
N LYS A 10 7.74 -4.22 22.06
CA LYS A 10 9.18 -4.04 21.83
C LYS A 10 9.84 -5.18 21.06
N TYR A 11 9.27 -6.38 21.08
CA TYR A 11 9.80 -7.53 20.36
C TYR A 11 9.41 -7.54 18.88
N LEU A 12 8.49 -6.67 18.47
CA LEU A 12 8.04 -6.55 17.08
C LEU A 12 8.63 -5.32 16.38
N GLN A 13 9.52 -4.58 17.05
CA GLN A 13 10.17 -3.41 16.46
C GLN A 13 11.40 -3.84 15.66
N ASP A 14 11.67 -3.10 14.59
CA ASP A 14 12.88 -3.23 13.77
C ASP A 14 13.16 -4.62 13.22
N LEU A 15 12.10 -5.41 12.99
CA LEU A 15 12.22 -6.71 12.37
C LEU A 15 12.31 -6.57 10.83
N PRO A 16 13.02 -7.50 10.15
CA PRO A 16 13.08 -7.49 8.69
C PRO A 16 11.82 -8.09 8.05
N PHE A 17 10.65 -7.71 8.55
CA PHE A 17 9.36 -8.21 8.12
C PHE A 17 8.34 -7.09 8.09
N LYS A 18 7.50 -7.08 7.06
CA LYS A 18 6.27 -6.31 7.05
C LYS A 18 5.25 -7.03 7.93
N ILE A 19 4.62 -6.32 8.85
CA ILE A 19 3.64 -6.87 9.80
C ILE A 19 2.25 -6.34 9.45
N GLU A 20 1.29 -7.25 9.32
CA GLU A 20 -0.14 -6.94 9.13
C GLU A 20 -0.94 -7.76 10.13
N LEU A 21 -2.22 -7.42 10.33
CA LEU A 21 -3.16 -8.23 11.11
C LEU A 21 -4.29 -8.72 10.22
N ASN A 22 -4.74 -9.96 10.46
CA ASN A 22 -5.95 -10.48 9.83
C ASN A 22 -7.16 -10.23 10.73
N LYS A 23 -8.35 -10.62 10.27
CA LYS A 23 -9.60 -10.37 10.97
C LYS A 23 -9.68 -11.05 12.35
N TRP A 24 -8.88 -12.07 12.59
CA TRP A 24 -8.82 -12.77 13.88
C TRP A 24 -7.77 -12.16 14.83
N GLY A 25 -7.11 -11.08 14.43
CA GLY A 25 -6.07 -10.44 15.22
C GLY A 25 -4.75 -11.22 15.22
N GLN A 26 -4.55 -12.11 14.24
CA GLN A 26 -3.29 -12.83 14.09
C GLN A 26 -2.29 -12.00 13.30
N ILE A 27 -1.03 -12.06 13.70
CA ILE A 27 0.07 -11.38 13.01
C ILE A 27 0.40 -12.16 11.75
N VAL A 28 0.44 -11.43 10.62
CA VAL A 28 0.91 -11.93 9.33
C VAL A 28 2.20 -11.20 9.00
N MET A 29 3.29 -11.94 8.84
CA MET A 29 4.61 -11.37 8.54
C MET A 29 5.05 -11.73 7.13
N SER A 30 5.63 -10.76 6.43
CA SER A 30 6.20 -10.94 5.10
C SER A 30 7.65 -10.47 5.11
N PRO A 31 8.61 -11.29 4.64
CA PRO A 31 10.02 -10.90 4.67
C PRO A 31 10.30 -9.75 3.69
N VAL A 32 11.23 -8.88 4.09
CA VAL A 32 11.72 -7.79 3.24
C VAL A 32 12.74 -8.37 2.24
N LYS A 33 12.59 -7.98 0.97
CA LYS A 33 13.51 -8.40 -0.12
C LYS A 33 14.06 -7.16 -0.81
N ILE A 34 15.31 -7.22 -1.28
CA ILE A 34 15.98 -6.08 -1.93
C ILE A 34 15.19 -5.58 -3.14
N LYS A 35 14.77 -6.49 -4.02
CA LYS A 35 14.01 -6.11 -5.23
C LYS A 35 12.70 -5.42 -4.89
N HIS A 36 11.99 -5.92 -3.88
CA HIS A 36 10.76 -5.32 -3.38
C HIS A 36 11.01 -3.89 -2.88
N SER A 37 12.03 -3.71 -2.04
CA SER A 37 12.40 -2.40 -1.52
C SER A 37 12.82 -1.44 -2.62
N PHE A 38 13.49 -1.94 -3.65
CA PHE A 38 13.93 -1.14 -4.79
C PHE A 38 12.73 -0.59 -5.58
N TYR A 39 11.75 -1.44 -5.91
CA TYR A 39 10.52 -1.00 -6.56
C TYR A 39 9.75 -0.01 -5.70
N GLN A 40 9.70 -0.24 -4.40
CA GLN A 40 9.06 0.66 -3.44
C GLN A 40 9.64 2.07 -3.53
N GLY A 41 10.96 2.17 -3.53
CA GLY A 41 11.67 3.45 -3.64
C GLY A 41 11.46 4.13 -4.99
N ILE A 42 11.52 3.39 -6.09
CA ILE A 42 11.32 3.93 -7.44
C ILE A 42 9.90 4.48 -7.60
N ILE A 43 8.89 3.71 -7.18
CA ILE A 43 7.49 4.11 -7.29
C ILE A 43 7.24 5.38 -6.47
N GLN A 44 7.76 5.43 -5.25
CA GLN A 44 7.65 6.63 -4.41
C GLN A 44 8.29 7.85 -5.08
N ASN A 45 9.47 7.70 -5.63
CA ASN A 45 10.16 8.80 -6.32
C ASN A 45 9.40 9.28 -7.55
N LEU A 46 8.83 8.35 -8.34
CA LEU A 46 8.02 8.71 -9.51
C LEU A 46 6.78 9.49 -9.10
N LEU A 47 6.08 9.05 -8.05
CA LEU A 47 4.91 9.77 -7.55
C LEU A 47 5.27 11.19 -7.09
N ASN A 48 6.34 11.35 -6.33
CA ASN A 48 6.78 12.66 -5.87
C ASN A 48 7.25 13.55 -7.03
N SER A 49 7.73 12.96 -8.11
CA SER A 49 8.15 13.67 -9.31
C SER A 49 6.96 14.11 -10.18
N LEU A 50 5.94 13.26 -10.30
CA LEU A 50 4.78 13.49 -11.18
C LEU A 50 3.67 14.31 -10.52
N ILE A 51 3.50 14.17 -9.20
CA ILE A 51 2.48 14.90 -8.45
C ILE A 51 3.18 15.91 -7.52
N LYS A 52 2.88 17.19 -7.70
CA LYS A 52 3.52 18.27 -6.94
C LYS A 52 2.78 18.65 -5.66
N THR A 53 1.64 18.03 -5.40
CA THR A 53 0.85 18.21 -4.18
C THR A 53 0.75 16.90 -3.42
N GLY A 54 0.36 16.96 -2.15
CA GLY A 54 0.25 15.76 -1.34
C GLY A 54 1.58 15.09 -1.04
N PHE A 55 1.51 13.83 -0.61
CA PHE A 55 2.68 13.10 -0.11
C PHE A 55 2.65 11.66 -0.58
N ALA A 56 3.74 11.20 -1.19
CA ALA A 56 3.99 9.78 -1.43
C ALA A 56 4.94 9.26 -0.36
N PHE A 57 4.57 8.18 0.28
CA PHE A 57 5.39 7.57 1.34
C PHE A 57 5.18 6.06 1.39
N PRO A 58 6.16 5.31 1.97
CA PRO A 58 6.08 3.87 2.03
C PRO A 58 5.36 3.38 3.29
N GLU A 59 4.92 2.14 3.26
CA GLU A 59 4.48 1.37 4.43
C GLU A 59 3.40 2.07 5.26
N CYS A 60 2.28 2.35 4.61
CA CYS A 60 1.13 2.98 5.27
C CYS A 60 0.20 1.92 5.85
N ALA A 61 0.08 1.88 7.17
CA ALA A 61 -0.89 1.04 7.84
C ALA A 61 -2.31 1.60 7.64
N ILE A 62 -3.24 0.74 7.23
CA ILE A 62 -4.62 1.12 6.90
C ILE A 62 -5.59 0.20 7.61
N GLN A 63 -6.56 0.77 8.31
CA GLN A 63 -7.65 0.01 8.90
C GLN A 63 -8.60 -0.46 7.80
N THR A 64 -8.78 -1.76 7.68
CA THR A 64 -9.66 -2.38 6.68
C THR A 64 -10.70 -3.27 7.34
N ALA A 65 -11.63 -3.80 6.55
CA ALA A 65 -12.61 -4.77 7.03
C ALA A 65 -11.96 -6.09 7.48
N ASP A 66 -10.73 -6.38 7.02
CA ASP A 66 -9.92 -7.52 7.47
C ASP A 66 -8.74 -7.04 8.34
N ASN A 67 -9.03 -6.18 9.32
CA ASN A 67 -8.07 -5.58 10.25
C ASN A 67 -7.02 -4.72 9.51
N VAL A 68 -5.82 -4.57 10.04
CA VAL A 68 -4.83 -3.65 9.51
C VAL A 68 -3.97 -4.30 8.44
N LYS A 69 -3.96 -3.69 7.26
CA LYS A 69 -3.04 -4.01 6.16
C LYS A 69 -2.05 -2.86 6.00
N VAL A 70 -0.87 -3.17 5.47
CA VAL A 70 0.17 -2.17 5.24
C VAL A 70 0.44 -2.09 3.75
N ALA A 71 0.04 -0.98 3.13
CA ALA A 71 0.32 -0.74 1.71
C ALA A 71 1.80 -0.42 1.51
N ASP A 72 2.41 -0.99 0.47
CA ASP A 72 3.85 -0.82 0.23
C ASP A 72 4.22 0.62 -0.10
N VAL A 73 3.41 1.29 -0.91
CA VAL A 73 3.55 2.72 -1.22
C VAL A 73 2.15 3.33 -1.31
N VAL A 74 2.01 4.56 -0.86
CA VAL A 74 0.77 5.31 -1.01
C VAL A 74 1.05 6.71 -1.54
N TRP A 75 0.04 7.32 -2.15
CA TRP A 75 -0.03 8.76 -2.34
C TRP A 75 -1.25 9.28 -1.60
N CYS A 76 -1.06 10.35 -0.83
CA CYS A 76 -2.08 10.91 0.04
C CYS A 76 -2.19 12.40 -0.22
N SER A 77 -3.41 12.89 -0.44
CA SER A 77 -3.65 14.33 -0.53
C SER A 77 -3.36 15.01 0.81
N LYS A 78 -3.11 16.32 0.79
CA LYS A 78 -2.90 17.08 2.03
C LYS A 78 -4.08 16.94 2.98
N SER A 79 -5.31 16.97 2.46
CA SER A 79 -6.51 16.89 3.29
C SER A 79 -6.63 15.55 3.99
N ARG A 80 -6.36 14.43 3.31
CA ARG A 80 -6.37 13.11 3.94
C ARG A 80 -5.19 12.94 4.89
N PHE A 81 -4.03 13.44 4.51
CA PHE A 81 -2.84 13.37 5.36
C PHE A 81 -3.08 14.07 6.72
N GLU A 82 -3.75 15.22 6.72
CA GLU A 82 -4.09 15.91 7.96
C GLU A 82 -4.98 15.07 8.87
N ILE A 83 -5.82 14.20 8.30
CA ILE A 83 -6.67 13.29 9.09
C ILE A 83 -5.83 12.16 9.71
N ILE A 84 -4.93 11.54 8.92
CA ILE A 84 -4.30 10.27 9.31
C ILE A 84 -2.92 10.39 9.94
N LYS A 85 -2.26 11.54 9.82
CA LYS A 85 -0.82 11.70 10.18
C LYS A 85 -0.47 11.32 11.62
N GLU A 86 -1.42 11.46 12.55
CA GLU A 86 -1.20 11.12 13.96
C GLU A 86 -1.80 9.76 14.34
N GLU A 87 -2.43 9.07 13.39
CA GLU A 87 -3.02 7.75 13.63
C GLU A 87 -1.98 6.64 13.48
N THR A 88 -2.13 5.54 14.23
CA THR A 88 -1.25 4.37 14.09
C THR A 88 -1.64 3.48 12.91
N ALA A 89 -2.90 3.55 12.50
CA ALA A 89 -3.40 2.96 11.26
C ALA A 89 -4.43 3.93 10.68
N ALA A 90 -4.35 4.19 9.39
CA ALA A 90 -5.19 5.18 8.72
C ALA A 90 -6.68 4.79 8.81
N SER A 91 -7.50 5.67 9.35
CA SER A 91 -8.97 5.50 9.43
C SER A 91 -9.65 5.67 8.07
N ILE A 92 -8.99 6.35 7.16
CA ILE A 92 -9.37 6.47 5.75
C ILE A 92 -8.14 6.18 4.90
N ALA A 93 -8.26 5.32 3.90
CA ALA A 93 -7.12 5.00 3.04
C ALA A 93 -6.64 6.25 2.28
N PRO A 94 -5.33 6.39 2.04
CA PRO A 94 -4.84 7.33 1.03
C PRO A 94 -5.52 7.07 -0.32
N GLU A 95 -5.59 8.10 -1.16
CA GLU A 95 -6.26 7.99 -2.45
C GLU A 95 -5.67 6.91 -3.33
N ILE A 96 -4.35 6.73 -3.31
CA ILE A 96 -3.67 5.68 -4.08
C ILE A 96 -2.96 4.74 -3.10
N CYS A 97 -3.29 3.45 -3.18
CA CYS A 97 -2.63 2.39 -2.42
C CYS A 97 -1.98 1.43 -3.40
N ILE A 98 -0.70 1.13 -3.20
CA ILE A 98 0.11 0.35 -4.13
C ILE A 98 0.72 -0.84 -3.40
N GLU A 99 0.55 -2.02 -3.99
CA GLU A 99 1.16 -3.27 -3.53
C GLU A 99 2.16 -3.76 -4.56
N ILE A 100 3.34 -4.14 -4.09
CA ILE A 100 4.36 -4.77 -4.93
C ILE A 100 4.25 -6.28 -4.74
N LYS A 101 3.92 -6.98 -5.80
CA LYS A 101 3.71 -8.42 -5.76
C LYS A 101 5.04 -9.15 -5.59
N SER A 102 5.05 -10.14 -4.69
CA SER A 102 6.15 -11.09 -4.56
C SER A 102 5.72 -12.46 -5.08
N ALA A 103 6.69 -13.37 -5.28
CA ALA A 103 6.44 -14.73 -5.78
C ALA A 103 5.45 -15.51 -4.92
N SER A 104 5.39 -15.22 -3.62
CA SER A 104 4.50 -15.91 -2.68
C SER A 104 3.06 -15.40 -2.70
N ASN A 105 2.78 -14.27 -3.34
CA ASN A 105 1.42 -13.72 -3.39
C ASN A 105 0.58 -14.40 -4.46
N THR A 106 -0.65 -14.78 -4.10
CA THR A 106 -1.62 -15.34 -5.04
C THR A 106 -2.49 -14.22 -5.64
N GLN A 107 -3.15 -14.52 -6.76
CA GLN A 107 -4.13 -13.59 -7.35
C GLN A 107 -5.28 -13.31 -6.38
N ALA A 108 -5.71 -14.32 -5.63
CA ALA A 108 -6.78 -14.16 -4.65
C ALA A 108 -6.39 -13.19 -3.53
N GLU A 109 -5.15 -13.27 -3.02
CA GLU A 109 -4.63 -12.34 -2.01
C GLU A 109 -4.58 -10.90 -2.54
N MET A 110 -4.12 -10.71 -3.77
CA MET A 110 -4.04 -9.40 -4.39
C MET A 110 -5.44 -8.80 -4.60
N LYS A 111 -6.38 -9.62 -5.09
CA LYS A 111 -7.77 -9.19 -5.24
C LYS A 111 -8.38 -8.77 -3.91
N GLN A 112 -8.15 -9.55 -2.86
CA GLN A 112 -8.65 -9.24 -1.52
C GLN A 112 -8.09 -7.90 -1.03
N LYS A 113 -6.80 -7.66 -1.16
CA LYS A 113 -6.19 -6.38 -0.76
C LYS A 113 -6.75 -5.22 -1.55
N LYS A 114 -6.92 -5.38 -2.86
CA LYS A 114 -7.53 -4.36 -3.71
C LYS A 114 -8.93 -3.98 -3.19
N ASP A 115 -9.76 -4.98 -2.96
CA ASP A 115 -11.13 -4.76 -2.50
C ASP A 115 -11.14 -4.10 -1.12
N LEU A 116 -10.26 -4.52 -0.21
CA LEU A 116 -10.15 -3.95 1.13
C LEU A 116 -9.75 -2.46 1.10
N TYR A 117 -8.78 -2.11 0.28
CA TYR A 117 -8.34 -0.71 0.17
C TYR A 117 -9.41 0.18 -0.48
N LEU A 118 -10.08 -0.30 -1.53
CA LEU A 118 -11.17 0.44 -2.15
C LEU A 118 -12.34 0.64 -1.18
N GLU A 119 -12.67 -0.38 -0.41
CA GLU A 119 -13.70 -0.31 0.63
C GLU A 119 -13.32 0.69 1.74
N ALA A 120 -12.03 0.79 2.04
CA ALA A 120 -11.48 1.75 3.01
C ALA A 120 -11.34 3.17 2.42
N LYS A 121 -11.88 3.43 1.21
CA LYS A 121 -11.98 4.72 0.53
C LYS A 121 -10.76 5.11 -0.30
N ALA A 122 -9.87 4.18 -0.63
CA ALA A 122 -8.90 4.44 -1.69
C ALA A 122 -9.66 4.70 -3.00
N GLU A 123 -9.17 5.61 -3.81
CA GLU A 123 -9.74 5.90 -5.13
C GLU A 123 -9.15 4.98 -6.19
N GLU A 124 -7.86 4.66 -6.07
CA GLU A 124 -7.18 3.72 -6.94
C GLU A 124 -6.31 2.77 -6.13
N VAL A 125 -6.22 1.53 -6.60
CA VAL A 125 -5.27 0.55 -6.11
C VAL A 125 -4.42 0.08 -7.28
N TRP A 126 -3.10 0.10 -7.10
CA TRP A 126 -2.14 -0.30 -8.12
C TRP A 126 -1.37 -1.53 -7.67
N PHE A 127 -0.99 -2.36 -8.63
CA PHE A 127 -0.06 -3.46 -8.40
C PHE A 127 1.18 -3.30 -9.26
N CYS A 128 2.32 -3.63 -8.68
CA CYS A 128 3.58 -3.74 -9.39
C CYS A 128 4.00 -5.21 -9.39
N SER A 129 4.16 -5.82 -10.56
CA SER A 129 4.60 -7.21 -10.65
C SER A 129 6.08 -7.33 -10.32
N GLU A 130 6.57 -8.57 -10.21
CA GLU A 130 7.99 -8.85 -10.00
C GLU A 130 8.88 -8.36 -11.14
N GLN A 131 8.29 -8.14 -12.33
CA GLN A 131 8.98 -7.61 -13.51
C GLN A 131 8.79 -6.11 -13.67
N GLY A 132 8.14 -5.45 -12.71
CA GLY A 132 7.90 -4.00 -12.75
C GLY A 132 6.69 -3.59 -13.57
N ILE A 133 5.85 -4.53 -14.01
CA ILE A 133 4.64 -4.22 -14.76
C ILE A 133 3.58 -3.65 -13.81
N MET A 134 3.06 -2.48 -14.14
CA MET A 134 2.04 -1.82 -13.34
C MET A 134 0.64 -2.17 -13.83
N SER A 135 -0.28 -2.37 -12.87
CA SER A 135 -1.71 -2.53 -13.13
C SER A 135 -2.47 -1.55 -12.24
N PHE A 136 -3.53 -0.96 -12.78
CA PHE A 136 -4.28 0.11 -12.12
C PHE A 136 -5.75 -0.29 -12.03
N TYR A 137 -6.36 -0.06 -10.86
CA TYR A 137 -7.75 -0.42 -10.57
C TYR A 137 -8.46 0.70 -9.82
N ASN A 138 -9.76 0.83 -10.06
CA ASN A 138 -10.67 1.63 -9.24
C ASN A 138 -11.96 0.83 -9.01
N LEU A 139 -13.01 1.45 -8.48
CA LEU A 139 -14.27 0.77 -8.19
C LEU A 139 -14.96 0.20 -9.44
N GLN A 140 -14.69 0.75 -10.63
CA GLN A 140 -15.26 0.28 -11.89
C GLN A 140 -14.48 -0.88 -12.50
N GLY A 141 -13.28 -1.19 -11.98
CA GLY A 141 -12.47 -2.30 -12.46
C GLY A 141 -11.07 -1.88 -12.89
N GLU A 142 -10.47 -2.68 -13.78
CA GLU A 142 -9.12 -2.43 -14.27
C GLU A 142 -9.10 -1.25 -15.24
N LEU A 143 -8.07 -0.42 -15.12
CA LEU A 143 -7.84 0.76 -15.96
C LEU A 143 -6.62 0.53 -16.84
N ASN A 144 -6.61 1.10 -18.06
CA ASN A 144 -5.43 1.07 -18.92
C ASN A 144 -4.31 1.96 -18.42
N GLN A 145 -4.67 3.01 -17.69
CA GLN A 145 -3.74 3.93 -17.04
C GLN A 145 -4.42 4.53 -15.82
N SER A 146 -3.65 5.09 -14.91
CA SER A 146 -4.20 5.80 -13.76
C SER A 146 -4.99 7.02 -14.21
N ILE A 147 -6.11 7.26 -13.56
CA ILE A 147 -6.89 8.50 -13.75
C ILE A 147 -6.26 9.63 -12.92
N LEU A 148 -5.82 9.31 -11.72
CA LEU A 148 -5.22 10.31 -10.82
C LEU A 148 -3.82 10.74 -11.26
N VAL A 149 -3.04 9.81 -11.86
CA VAL A 149 -1.68 10.07 -12.33
C VAL A 149 -1.52 9.49 -13.73
N PRO A 150 -2.11 10.15 -14.77
CA PRO A 150 -2.11 9.59 -16.14
C PRO A 150 -0.70 9.37 -16.72
N ASP A 151 0.29 10.12 -16.25
CA ASP A 151 1.67 10.01 -16.73
C ASP A 151 2.49 8.93 -16.03
N PHE A 152 1.92 8.21 -15.06
CA PHE A 152 2.64 7.12 -14.40
C PHE A 152 2.86 5.98 -15.42
N PRO A 153 4.11 5.48 -15.54
CA PRO A 153 4.43 4.50 -16.59
C PRO A 153 3.77 3.14 -16.34
N ASN A 154 3.54 2.39 -17.42
CA ASN A 154 3.02 1.03 -17.33
C ASN A 154 4.08 0.03 -16.88
N LYS A 155 5.35 0.40 -16.92
CA LYS A 155 6.47 -0.42 -16.47
C LYS A 155 7.49 0.43 -15.75
N VAL A 156 7.90 -0.06 -14.59
CA VAL A 156 8.97 0.55 -13.77
C VAL A 156 10.25 -0.24 -14.07
N GLU A 157 11.28 0.46 -14.52
CA GLU A 157 12.55 -0.17 -14.89
C GLU A 157 13.49 -0.22 -13.68
N ILE A 158 14.29 -1.31 -13.62
CA ILE A 158 15.41 -1.45 -12.69
C ILE A 158 16.69 -1.08 -13.43
#